data_e0677cd52fa99fab17ce1dbbb4145566
#
_entry.id   e0677cd52fa99fab17ce1dbbb4145566
#
_cell.length_a   1.000
_cell.length_b   1.000
_cell.length_c   1.000
_cell.angle_alpha   90.00
_cell.angle_beta   90.00
_cell.angle_gamma   90.00
#
_symmetry.space_group_name_H-M   'P 1'
#
loop_
_entity.id
_entity.type
_entity.pdbx_description
1 polymer ?
#
loop_
_entity_poly.entity_id
_entity_poly.type
_entity_poly.pdbx_seq_one_letter_code
_entity_poly.pdbx_strand_id
1 'polypeptide(L)'
;IHASGSKKMIEGFGPKIGGFDHFKFGDHNSLKKKITKNTAAIMVETIMGEGGIKEIPDWCLKGLRKICDKKNILLILDEVQCGIGRTGDFFAFEKSKVKPDIVPIAKGIGGGFPIGAVLMNKKVASGMTAGTHGSTFGGNPLAMKIGSTVFDIISNKNFLMNVRKNSQYFHLRLNEIKQKYPKIIKEIRGRGFLIGLQLHNDQTYFIEKLMKNKLLTIKAAENVVRILPPLNVKKNEIDQALKIINKVCLEYK
;
A
#
# COMPACT_ATOMS: atom_id res chain seq x y z
N ILE A 1 8.65 14.83 1.05
CA ILE A 1 9.56 14.24 2.06
C ILE A 1 9.05 14.52 3.46
N HIS A 2 8.73 15.77 3.85
CA HIS A 2 8.32 16.12 5.21
C HIS A 2 6.96 15.54 5.65
N ALA A 3 6.10 15.18 4.71
CA ALA A 3 4.89 14.41 5.00
C ALA A 3 5.17 12.92 5.31
N SER A 4 6.38 12.43 5.00
CA SER A 4 6.78 11.06 5.30
C SER A 4 6.93 10.84 6.80
N GLY A 5 6.43 9.71 7.32
CA GLY A 5 6.66 9.27 8.69
C GLY A 5 8.06 8.70 8.96
N SER A 6 8.93 8.62 7.95
CA SER A 6 10.26 8.04 8.05
C SER A 6 11.32 9.07 8.39
N LYS A 7 11.89 9.00 9.59
CA LYS A 7 12.99 9.88 10.01
C LYS A 7 14.19 9.78 9.05
N LYS A 8 14.52 8.59 8.58
CA LYS A 8 15.64 8.34 7.65
C LYS A 8 15.46 9.05 6.31
N MET A 9 14.21 9.20 5.82
CA MET A 9 13.94 9.90 4.56
C MET A 9 13.97 11.42 4.71
N ILE A 10 13.83 11.94 5.93
CA ILE A 10 13.82 13.38 6.23
C ILE A 10 15.23 13.87 6.55
N GLU A 11 16.10 13.00 7.06
CA GLU A 11 17.47 13.31 7.44
C GLU A 11 18.25 13.87 6.23
N GLY A 12 18.95 14.97 6.42
CA GLY A 12 19.66 15.69 5.36
C GLY A 12 18.82 16.67 4.53
N PHE A 13 17.49 16.71 4.73
CA PHE A 13 16.58 17.66 4.08
C PHE A 13 16.06 18.67 5.10
N GLY A 14 16.89 19.56 5.56
CA GLY A 14 16.49 20.62 6.50
C GLY A 14 16.30 21.97 5.79
N PRO A 15 15.69 22.97 6.45
CA PRO A 15 14.87 22.84 7.65
C PRO A 15 13.52 22.16 7.37
N LYS A 16 12.88 21.62 8.41
CA LYS A 16 11.54 21.02 8.26
C LYS A 16 10.51 22.06 7.86
N ILE A 17 9.75 21.75 6.81
CA ILE A 17 8.56 22.53 6.46
C ILE A 17 7.49 22.27 7.52
N GLY A 18 6.92 23.33 8.12
CA GLY A 18 5.80 23.23 9.04
C GLY A 18 4.53 22.68 8.38
N GLY A 19 3.51 22.41 9.19
CA GLY A 19 2.18 21.99 8.71
C GLY A 19 1.99 20.47 8.59
N PHE A 20 3.00 19.65 8.92
CA PHE A 20 2.89 18.19 8.95
C PHE A 20 3.11 17.66 10.36
N ASP A 21 2.08 17.00 10.89
CA ASP A 21 2.14 16.25 12.13
C ASP A 21 1.96 14.75 11.87
N HIS A 22 2.64 13.93 12.65
CA HIS A 22 2.57 12.48 12.52
C HIS A 22 1.93 11.86 13.77
N PHE A 23 1.14 10.81 13.58
CA PHE A 23 0.58 10.01 14.66
C PHE A 23 0.95 8.54 14.48
N LYS A 24 1.06 7.83 15.59
CA LYS A 24 1.43 6.41 15.58
C LYS A 24 0.24 5.58 15.11
N PHE A 25 0.51 4.58 14.25
CA PHE A 25 -0.50 3.62 13.82
C PHE A 25 -1.18 2.96 15.02
N GLY A 26 -2.53 2.96 15.02
CA GLY A 26 -3.34 2.41 16.10
C GLY A 26 -3.52 3.32 17.32
N ASP A 27 -2.83 4.46 17.40
CA ASP A 27 -2.96 5.41 18.52
C ASP A 27 -3.99 6.50 18.21
N HIS A 28 -5.25 6.19 18.52
CA HIS A 28 -6.38 7.11 18.34
C HIS A 28 -6.30 8.36 19.22
N ASN A 29 -5.67 8.25 20.40
CA ASN A 29 -5.51 9.40 21.31
C ASN A 29 -4.48 10.39 20.76
N SER A 30 -3.37 9.90 20.23
CA SER A 30 -2.40 10.72 19.53
C SER A 30 -3.03 11.45 18.35
N LEU A 31 -3.81 10.77 17.50
CA LEU A 31 -4.53 11.38 16.40
C LEU A 31 -5.46 12.51 16.88
N LYS A 32 -6.31 12.25 17.89
CA LYS A 32 -7.26 13.24 18.42
C LYS A 32 -6.57 14.50 18.92
N LYS A 33 -5.43 14.36 19.62
CA LYS A 33 -4.64 15.50 20.16
C LYS A 33 -4.01 16.35 19.05
N LYS A 34 -3.71 15.76 17.89
CA LYS A 34 -3.07 16.46 16.75
C LYS A 34 -4.05 17.19 15.83
N ILE A 35 -5.34 16.89 15.94
CA ILE A 35 -6.36 17.61 15.17
C ILE A 35 -6.66 18.94 15.87
N THR A 36 -6.27 20.04 15.24
CA THR A 36 -6.48 21.41 15.71
C THR A 36 -7.38 22.20 14.73
N LYS A 37 -7.64 23.46 15.04
CA LYS A 37 -8.35 24.38 14.13
C LYS A 37 -7.59 24.63 12.81
N ASN A 38 -6.28 24.38 12.79
CA ASN A 38 -5.43 24.57 11.62
C ASN A 38 -5.26 23.28 10.79
N THR A 39 -5.84 22.16 11.21
CA THR A 39 -5.76 20.90 10.48
C THR A 39 -6.63 20.98 9.24
N ALA A 40 -6.04 20.79 8.06
CA ALA A 40 -6.74 20.78 6.78
C ALA A 40 -7.12 19.38 6.32
N ALA A 41 -6.32 18.35 6.65
CA ALA A 41 -6.52 16.99 6.18
C ALA A 41 -5.93 15.94 7.13
N ILE A 42 -6.45 14.71 7.03
CA ILE A 42 -5.80 13.50 7.52
C ILE A 42 -5.39 12.68 6.30
N MET A 43 -4.12 12.30 6.22
CA MET A 43 -3.57 11.47 5.14
C MET A 43 -3.09 10.14 5.70
N VAL A 44 -3.54 9.03 5.11
CA VAL A 44 -3.10 7.67 5.49
C VAL A 44 -3.04 6.78 4.25
N GLU A 45 -2.17 5.76 4.28
CA GLU A 45 -2.26 4.61 3.38
C GLU A 45 -3.36 3.66 3.90
N THR A 46 -4.27 3.18 3.03
CA THR A 46 -5.28 2.16 3.41
C THR A 46 -4.60 0.89 3.93
N ILE A 47 -3.50 0.50 3.28
CA ILE A 47 -2.57 -0.51 3.76
C ILE A 47 -1.18 0.09 3.66
N MET A 48 -0.51 0.24 4.79
CA MET A 48 0.85 0.79 4.83
C MET A 48 1.83 -0.14 4.12
N GLY A 49 2.46 0.34 3.06
CA GLY A 49 3.42 -0.46 2.30
C GLY A 49 4.76 -0.58 3.01
N GLU A 50 5.49 0.52 3.11
CA GLU A 50 6.81 0.59 3.77
C GLU A 50 6.70 0.42 5.29
N GLY A 51 5.56 0.76 5.88
CA GLY A 51 5.29 0.69 7.32
C GLY A 51 5.06 -0.73 7.87
N GLY A 52 5.33 -1.79 7.10
CA GLY A 52 5.25 -3.18 7.58
C GLY A 52 3.95 -3.90 7.22
N ILE A 53 3.35 -3.55 6.11
CA ILE A 53 2.12 -4.14 5.56
C ILE A 53 0.99 -4.19 6.59
N LYS A 54 0.69 -3.03 7.15
CA LYS A 54 -0.37 -2.87 8.16
C LYS A 54 -1.64 -2.32 7.52
N GLU A 55 -2.70 -3.10 7.54
CA GLU A 55 -4.02 -2.69 7.04
C GLU A 55 -4.77 -1.89 8.12
N ILE A 56 -5.37 -0.77 7.74
CA ILE A 56 -6.30 -0.04 8.61
C ILE A 56 -7.62 -0.82 8.65
N PRO A 57 -8.09 -1.24 9.85
CA PRO A 57 -9.38 -1.92 9.95
C PRO A 57 -10.53 -1.09 9.39
N ASP A 58 -11.53 -1.74 8.78
CA ASP A 58 -12.68 -1.07 8.16
C ASP A 58 -13.42 -0.11 9.11
N TRP A 59 -13.59 -0.50 10.38
CA TRP A 59 -14.22 0.35 11.39
C TRP A 59 -13.39 1.62 11.69
N CYS A 60 -12.06 1.50 11.66
CA CYS A 60 -11.15 2.62 11.87
C CYS A 60 -11.19 3.58 10.68
N LEU A 61 -11.16 3.06 9.45
CA LEU A 61 -11.26 3.88 8.25
C LEU A 61 -12.60 4.64 8.18
N LYS A 62 -13.70 3.97 8.54
CA LYS A 62 -15.02 4.63 8.71
C LYS A 62 -14.99 5.69 9.82
N GLY A 63 -14.27 5.43 10.91
CA GLY A 63 -14.05 6.38 12.00
C GLY A 63 -13.29 7.63 11.54
N LEU A 64 -12.22 7.46 10.73
CA LEU A 64 -11.48 8.58 10.14
C LEU A 64 -12.40 9.44 9.26
N ARG A 65 -13.24 8.83 8.41
CA ARG A 65 -14.19 9.58 7.59
C ARG A 65 -15.16 10.40 8.44
N LYS A 66 -15.75 9.78 9.47
CA LYS A 66 -16.65 10.49 10.41
C LYS A 66 -15.98 11.68 11.11
N ILE A 67 -14.71 11.52 11.52
CA ILE A 67 -13.95 12.61 12.14
C ILE A 67 -13.71 13.73 11.14
N CYS A 68 -13.31 13.40 9.91
CA CYS A 68 -13.08 14.38 8.85
C CYS A 68 -14.37 15.15 8.52
N ASP A 69 -15.50 14.46 8.40
CA ASP A 69 -16.80 15.09 8.15
C ASP A 69 -17.19 16.03 9.30
N LYS A 70 -17.11 15.57 10.55
CA LYS A 70 -17.43 16.37 11.74
C LYS A 70 -16.58 17.62 11.90
N LYS A 71 -15.31 17.54 11.51
CA LYS A 71 -14.33 18.64 11.64
C LYS A 71 -14.20 19.48 10.38
N ASN A 72 -14.93 19.14 9.31
CA ASN A 72 -14.83 19.76 7.98
C ASN A 72 -13.39 19.82 7.45
N ILE A 73 -12.65 18.68 7.59
CA ILE A 73 -11.32 18.48 7.07
C ILE A 73 -11.31 17.36 6.05
N LEU A 74 -10.29 17.30 5.20
CA LEU A 74 -10.21 16.34 4.12
C LEU A 74 -9.67 14.98 4.58
N LEU A 75 -10.17 13.90 3.97
CA LEU A 75 -9.59 12.57 4.09
C LEU A 75 -8.83 12.24 2.79
N ILE A 76 -7.52 12.02 2.92
CA ILE A 76 -6.63 11.63 1.82
C ILE A 76 -6.25 10.16 2.04
N LEU A 77 -6.63 9.30 1.10
CA LEU A 77 -6.23 7.89 1.12
C LEU A 77 -5.16 7.65 0.05
N ASP A 78 -3.94 7.40 0.50
CA ASP A 78 -2.82 7.08 -0.39
C ASP A 78 -2.97 5.64 -0.92
N GLU A 79 -3.27 5.54 -2.21
CA GLU A 79 -3.43 4.28 -2.93
C GLU A 79 -2.26 4.00 -3.90
N VAL A 80 -1.15 4.72 -3.74
CA VAL A 80 0.03 4.58 -4.59
C VAL A 80 0.58 3.15 -4.59
N GLN A 81 0.52 2.43 -3.46
CA GLN A 81 1.01 1.06 -3.37
C GLN A 81 -0.12 0.03 -3.25
N CYS A 82 -1.17 0.33 -2.51
CA CYS A 82 -2.25 -0.63 -2.23
C CYS A 82 -3.40 -0.60 -3.26
N GLY A 83 -3.48 0.44 -4.08
CA GLY A 83 -4.50 0.59 -5.12
C GLY A 83 -4.21 -0.20 -6.41
N ILE A 84 -4.99 0.13 -7.42
CA ILE A 84 -4.87 -0.39 -8.80
C ILE A 84 -4.88 -1.94 -8.81
N GLY A 85 -5.91 -2.51 -8.18
CA GLY A 85 -6.15 -3.96 -8.20
C GLY A 85 -5.29 -4.78 -7.24
N ARG A 86 -4.31 -4.18 -6.54
CA ARG A 86 -3.33 -4.89 -5.70
C ARG A 86 -3.98 -5.72 -4.59
N THR A 87 -5.10 -5.27 -4.05
CA THR A 87 -5.85 -5.94 -2.98
C THR A 87 -6.97 -6.85 -3.48
N GLY A 88 -7.18 -6.91 -4.81
CA GLY A 88 -8.31 -7.59 -5.42
C GLY A 88 -9.53 -6.69 -5.65
N ASP A 89 -9.54 -5.49 -5.06
CA ASP A 89 -10.43 -4.38 -5.38
C ASP A 89 -9.65 -3.34 -6.18
N PHE A 90 -10.31 -2.50 -6.99
CA PHE A 90 -9.59 -1.50 -7.77
C PHE A 90 -8.86 -0.52 -6.85
N PHE A 91 -9.55 0.00 -5.83
CA PHE A 91 -8.94 0.71 -4.71
C PHE A 91 -9.08 -0.11 -3.42
N ALA A 92 -8.05 -0.10 -2.59
CA ALA A 92 -8.05 -0.85 -1.33
C ALA A 92 -9.15 -0.40 -0.37
N PHE A 93 -9.51 0.89 -0.37
CA PHE A 93 -10.56 1.45 0.48
C PHE A 93 -11.99 1.04 0.09
N GLU A 94 -12.23 0.53 -1.11
CA GLU A 94 -13.58 0.14 -1.58
C GLU A 94 -14.24 -0.89 -0.67
N LYS A 95 -13.46 -1.80 -0.10
CA LYS A 95 -13.93 -2.78 0.89
C LYS A 95 -14.65 -2.12 2.07
N SER A 96 -14.13 -1.00 2.56
CA SER A 96 -14.71 -0.27 3.70
C SER A 96 -15.93 0.59 3.34
N LYS A 97 -16.20 0.78 2.04
CA LYS A 97 -17.24 1.70 1.50
C LYS A 97 -17.03 3.15 1.94
N VAL A 98 -15.81 3.54 2.30
CA VAL A 98 -15.44 4.92 2.62
C VAL A 98 -15.22 5.69 1.31
N LYS A 99 -15.64 6.94 1.26
CA LYS A 99 -15.36 7.85 0.14
C LYS A 99 -14.32 8.88 0.60
N PRO A 100 -13.08 8.80 0.14
CA PRO A 100 -12.07 9.83 0.41
C PRO A 100 -12.34 11.10 -0.39
N ASP A 101 -11.70 12.19 0.01
CA ASP A 101 -11.74 13.46 -0.72
C ASP A 101 -10.65 13.53 -1.79
N ILE A 102 -9.47 12.93 -1.49
CA ILE A 102 -8.31 12.89 -2.38
C ILE A 102 -7.72 11.48 -2.37
N VAL A 103 -7.32 11.00 -3.55
CA VAL A 103 -6.67 9.68 -3.75
C VAL A 103 -5.47 9.84 -4.67
N PRO A 104 -4.23 9.89 -4.14
CA PRO A 104 -3.03 9.73 -4.95
C PRO A 104 -2.91 8.30 -5.46
N ILE A 105 -2.55 8.13 -6.74
CA ILE A 105 -2.27 6.86 -7.40
C ILE A 105 -0.97 6.94 -8.20
N ALA A 106 -0.24 5.85 -8.27
CA ALA A 106 0.95 5.69 -9.12
C ALA A 106 1.26 4.22 -9.35
N LYS A 107 2.51 3.87 -9.58
CA LYS A 107 3.03 2.49 -9.70
C LYS A 107 2.17 1.63 -10.64
N GLY A 108 1.20 0.89 -10.10
CA GLY A 108 0.37 -0.06 -10.84
C GLY A 108 -0.36 0.54 -12.04
N ILE A 109 -0.79 1.81 -11.98
CA ILE A 109 -1.52 2.46 -13.08
C ILE A 109 -0.68 2.64 -14.33
N GLY A 110 0.63 2.64 -14.20
CA GLY A 110 1.55 2.76 -15.34
C GLY A 110 1.94 1.42 -15.97
N GLY A 111 1.64 0.27 -15.33
CA GLY A 111 2.05 -1.04 -15.85
C GLY A 111 3.56 -1.19 -16.08
N GLY A 112 4.37 -0.38 -15.39
CA GLY A 112 5.83 -0.26 -15.55
C GLY A 112 6.27 1.08 -16.14
N PHE A 113 5.39 1.83 -16.78
CA PHE A 113 5.68 3.20 -17.21
C PHE A 113 5.52 4.18 -16.05
N PRO A 114 6.39 5.21 -15.91
CA PRO A 114 6.31 6.16 -14.80
C PRO A 114 5.13 7.12 -14.96
N ILE A 115 4.03 6.82 -14.27
CA ILE A 115 2.82 7.65 -14.21
C ILE A 115 2.39 7.77 -12.74
N GLY A 116 1.92 8.96 -12.39
CA GLY A 116 1.15 9.23 -11.18
C GLY A 116 -0.01 10.15 -11.47
N ALA A 117 -1.07 10.03 -10.70
CA ALA A 117 -2.22 10.92 -10.77
C ALA A 117 -2.80 11.17 -9.38
N VAL A 118 -3.54 12.25 -9.24
CA VAL A 118 -4.31 12.57 -8.03
C VAL A 118 -5.77 12.70 -8.42
N LEU A 119 -6.59 11.84 -7.85
CA LEU A 119 -8.04 11.91 -7.99
C LEU A 119 -8.60 12.73 -6.82
N MET A 120 -9.62 13.51 -7.07
CA MET A 120 -10.25 14.33 -6.04
C MET A 120 -11.73 14.52 -6.30
N ASN A 121 -12.51 14.73 -5.24
CA ASN A 121 -13.92 15.04 -5.38
C ASN A 121 -14.12 16.46 -5.95
N LYS A 122 -15.36 16.77 -6.40
CA LYS A 122 -15.69 18.06 -7.04
C LYS A 122 -15.38 19.26 -6.14
N LYS A 123 -15.61 19.15 -4.82
CA LYS A 123 -15.35 20.21 -3.85
C LYS A 123 -13.86 20.56 -3.79
N VAL A 124 -12.98 19.55 -3.76
CA VAL A 124 -11.53 19.77 -3.75
C VAL A 124 -11.05 20.24 -5.11
N ALA A 125 -11.56 19.69 -6.19
CA ALA A 125 -11.20 20.05 -7.56
C ALA A 125 -11.49 21.52 -7.89
N SER A 126 -12.47 22.16 -7.25
CA SER A 126 -12.74 23.58 -7.46
C SER A 126 -11.59 24.52 -7.02
N GLY A 127 -10.66 24.03 -6.19
CA GLY A 127 -9.42 24.75 -5.85
C GLY A 127 -8.31 24.62 -6.88
N MET A 128 -8.46 23.72 -7.86
CA MET A 128 -7.48 23.47 -8.93
C MET A 128 -7.87 24.25 -10.18
N THR A 129 -7.57 25.53 -10.19
CA THR A 129 -7.85 26.42 -11.33
C THR A 129 -6.65 26.56 -12.25
N ALA A 130 -6.85 27.18 -13.42
CA ALA A 130 -5.76 27.44 -14.36
C ALA A 130 -4.60 28.19 -13.68
N GLY A 131 -3.38 27.70 -13.86
CA GLY A 131 -2.17 28.28 -13.26
C GLY A 131 -1.84 27.86 -11.83
N THR A 132 -2.69 27.12 -11.13
CA THR A 132 -2.41 26.66 -9.75
C THR A 132 -1.51 25.43 -9.69
N HIS A 133 -1.38 24.70 -10.80
CA HIS A 133 -0.50 23.54 -10.92
C HIS A 133 0.04 23.44 -12.35
N GLY A 134 1.27 22.97 -12.50
CA GLY A 134 1.90 22.74 -13.78
C GLY A 134 2.82 21.51 -13.76
N SER A 135 2.91 20.82 -14.88
CA SER A 135 3.82 19.70 -15.11
C SER A 135 4.20 19.61 -16.58
N THR A 136 5.49 19.66 -16.88
CA THR A 136 5.99 19.59 -18.28
C THR A 136 5.57 18.29 -18.95
N PHE A 137 5.63 17.18 -18.29
CA PHE A 137 5.29 15.85 -18.83
C PHE A 137 3.91 15.34 -18.41
N GLY A 138 3.19 16.08 -17.55
CA GLY A 138 1.83 15.71 -17.12
C GLY A 138 0.88 15.70 -18.30
N GLY A 139 0.04 14.66 -18.38
CA GLY A 139 -0.95 14.52 -19.45
C GLY A 139 -0.39 14.19 -20.83
N ASN A 140 0.90 13.79 -20.96
CA ASN A 140 1.43 13.44 -22.28
C ASN A 140 0.67 12.25 -22.88
N PRO A 141 0.46 12.24 -24.24
CA PRO A 141 -0.40 11.26 -24.90
C PRO A 141 0.04 9.80 -24.67
N LEU A 142 1.35 9.54 -24.63
CA LEU A 142 1.86 8.18 -24.42
C LEU A 142 1.49 7.67 -23.02
N ALA A 143 1.77 8.45 -21.98
CA ALA A 143 1.43 8.10 -20.61
C ALA A 143 -0.09 7.92 -20.42
N MET A 144 -0.89 8.79 -21.03
CA MET A 144 -2.35 8.70 -20.95
C MET A 144 -2.88 7.43 -21.64
N LYS A 145 -2.35 7.07 -22.81
CA LYS A 145 -2.73 5.84 -23.50
C LYS A 145 -2.36 4.59 -22.71
N ILE A 146 -1.15 4.56 -22.13
CA ILE A 146 -0.72 3.46 -21.26
C ILE A 146 -1.63 3.34 -20.03
N GLY A 147 -1.84 4.45 -19.32
CA GLY A 147 -2.69 4.46 -18.13
C GLY A 147 -4.12 4.01 -18.42
N SER A 148 -4.73 4.47 -19.51
CA SER A 148 -6.06 4.03 -19.95
C SER A 148 -6.10 2.54 -20.26
N THR A 149 -5.10 2.03 -20.99
CA THR A 149 -5.02 0.59 -21.30
C THR A 149 -4.89 -0.26 -20.03
N VAL A 150 -4.04 0.15 -19.09
CA VAL A 150 -3.89 -0.55 -17.81
C VAL A 150 -5.17 -0.48 -16.98
N PHE A 151 -5.83 0.68 -16.98
CA PHE A 151 -7.13 0.85 -16.32
C PHE A 151 -8.17 -0.14 -16.88
N ASP A 152 -8.32 -0.23 -18.21
CA ASP A 152 -9.28 -1.12 -18.87
C ASP A 152 -9.04 -2.59 -18.52
N ILE A 153 -7.77 -3.01 -18.45
CA ILE A 153 -7.38 -4.37 -18.07
C ILE A 153 -7.71 -4.65 -16.61
N ILE A 154 -7.26 -3.78 -15.71
CA ILE A 154 -7.34 -4.04 -14.26
C ILE A 154 -8.76 -3.82 -13.72
N SER A 155 -9.52 -2.87 -14.25
CA SER A 155 -10.92 -2.64 -13.84
C SER A 155 -11.88 -3.75 -14.25
N ASN A 156 -11.43 -4.68 -15.11
CA ASN A 156 -12.22 -5.84 -15.50
C ASN A 156 -12.55 -6.72 -14.30
N LYS A 157 -13.84 -7.01 -14.09
CA LYS A 157 -14.32 -7.80 -12.95
C LYS A 157 -13.69 -9.20 -12.86
N ASN A 158 -13.49 -9.86 -14.02
CA ASN A 158 -12.88 -11.19 -14.06
C ASN A 158 -11.39 -11.12 -13.69
N PHE A 159 -10.69 -10.06 -14.12
CA PHE A 159 -9.30 -9.84 -13.72
C PHE A 159 -9.17 -9.69 -12.19
N LEU A 160 -9.96 -8.81 -11.58
CA LEU A 160 -9.97 -8.61 -10.13
C LEU A 160 -10.41 -9.87 -9.35
N MET A 161 -11.36 -10.62 -9.90
CA MET A 161 -11.78 -11.90 -9.32
C MET A 161 -10.63 -12.93 -9.31
N ASN A 162 -9.83 -12.99 -10.39
CA ASN A 162 -8.63 -13.84 -10.44
C ASN A 162 -7.57 -13.40 -9.43
N VAL A 163 -7.36 -12.09 -9.27
CA VAL A 163 -6.48 -11.55 -8.22
C VAL A 163 -6.93 -12.01 -6.84
N ARG A 164 -8.23 -11.88 -6.53
CA ARG A 164 -8.79 -12.35 -5.23
C ARG A 164 -8.56 -13.85 -5.04
N LYS A 165 -8.93 -14.66 -6.02
CA LYS A 165 -8.81 -16.14 -5.95
C LYS A 165 -7.37 -16.57 -5.71
N ASN A 166 -6.44 -16.08 -6.53
CA ASN A 166 -5.05 -16.48 -6.45
C ASN A 166 -4.35 -15.93 -5.19
N SER A 167 -4.71 -14.73 -4.76
CA SER A 167 -4.16 -14.18 -3.51
C SER A 167 -4.69 -14.90 -2.27
N GLN A 168 -5.97 -15.26 -2.23
CA GLN A 168 -6.52 -16.09 -1.15
C GLN A 168 -5.80 -17.44 -1.06
N TYR A 169 -5.56 -18.08 -2.19
CA TYR A 169 -4.76 -19.31 -2.24
C TYR A 169 -3.36 -19.09 -1.67
N PHE A 170 -2.69 -17.99 -2.08
CA PHE A 170 -1.35 -17.68 -1.60
C PHE A 170 -1.33 -17.46 -0.08
N HIS A 171 -2.25 -16.64 0.44
CA HIS A 171 -2.38 -16.41 1.88
C HIS A 171 -2.63 -17.69 2.67
N LEU A 172 -3.53 -18.57 2.19
CA LEU A 172 -3.81 -19.86 2.81
C LEU A 172 -2.53 -20.69 2.93
N ARG A 173 -1.81 -20.85 1.83
CA ARG A 173 -0.57 -21.64 1.79
C ARG A 173 0.56 -21.04 2.63
N LEU A 174 0.67 -19.72 2.69
CA LEU A 174 1.62 -19.04 3.57
C LEU A 174 1.30 -19.26 5.05
N ASN A 175 0.02 -19.31 5.42
CA ASN A 175 -0.38 -19.62 6.78
C ASN A 175 -0.03 -21.06 7.17
N GLU A 176 -0.11 -22.03 6.26
CA GLU A 176 0.37 -23.40 6.49
C GLU A 176 1.89 -23.41 6.75
N ILE A 177 2.68 -22.64 5.97
CA ILE A 177 4.13 -22.49 6.20
C ILE A 177 4.38 -21.85 7.57
N LYS A 178 3.63 -20.79 7.92
CA LYS A 178 3.74 -20.15 9.25
C LYS A 178 3.47 -21.16 10.38
N GLN A 179 2.43 -21.98 10.25
CA GLN A 179 2.12 -23.01 11.26
C GLN A 179 3.24 -24.04 11.40
N LYS A 180 3.92 -24.38 10.29
CA LYS A 180 5.07 -25.30 10.29
C LYS A 180 6.32 -24.67 10.90
N TYR A 181 6.49 -23.35 10.75
CA TYR A 181 7.68 -22.62 11.23
C TYR A 181 7.32 -21.43 12.14
N PRO A 182 6.62 -21.66 13.26
CA PRO A 182 6.09 -20.58 14.11
C PRO A 182 7.20 -19.80 14.84
N LYS A 183 8.41 -20.35 14.95
CA LYS A 183 9.59 -19.67 15.52
C LYS A 183 10.26 -18.71 14.53
N ILE A 184 9.97 -18.83 13.23
CA ILE A 184 10.53 -17.98 12.18
C ILE A 184 9.53 -16.91 11.77
N ILE A 185 8.34 -17.33 11.36
CA ILE A 185 7.28 -16.44 10.87
C ILE A 185 6.30 -16.13 12.01
N LYS A 186 6.28 -14.88 12.41
CA LYS A 186 5.39 -14.37 13.46
C LYS A 186 3.96 -14.18 12.95
N GLU A 187 3.81 -13.56 11.78
CA GLU A 187 2.52 -13.16 11.24
C GLU A 187 2.54 -13.08 9.71
N ILE A 188 1.40 -13.39 9.07
CA ILE A 188 1.13 -13.09 7.66
C ILE A 188 0.20 -11.89 7.63
N ARG A 189 0.63 -10.79 7.01
CA ARG A 189 -0.07 -9.51 6.96
C ARG A 189 -0.53 -9.15 5.55
N GLY A 190 -1.44 -8.21 5.48
CA GLY A 190 -1.88 -7.59 4.24
C GLY A 190 -3.06 -8.28 3.59
N ARG A 191 -3.38 -7.82 2.38
CA ARG A 191 -4.56 -8.28 1.62
C ARG A 191 -4.24 -8.34 0.13
N GLY A 192 -4.89 -9.27 -0.56
CA GLY A 192 -4.62 -9.47 -1.98
C GLY A 192 -3.16 -9.86 -2.20
N PHE A 193 -2.53 -9.25 -3.18
CA PHE A 193 -1.11 -9.42 -3.48
C PHE A 193 -0.21 -8.34 -2.86
N LEU A 194 -0.66 -7.67 -1.83
CA LEU A 194 0.17 -6.87 -0.93
C LEU A 194 0.40 -7.69 0.34
N ILE A 195 1.43 -8.53 0.34
CA ILE A 195 1.67 -9.57 1.34
C ILE A 195 2.90 -9.24 2.16
N GLY A 196 2.81 -9.40 3.48
CA GLY A 196 3.91 -9.26 4.42
C GLY A 196 4.12 -10.53 5.24
N LEU A 197 5.33 -11.09 5.21
CA LEU A 197 5.76 -12.09 6.18
C LEU A 197 6.51 -11.37 7.28
N GLN A 198 5.90 -11.19 8.45
CA GLN A 198 6.61 -10.67 9.61
C GLN A 198 7.43 -11.79 10.24
N LEU A 199 8.72 -11.56 10.41
CA LEU A 199 9.62 -12.49 11.09
C LEU A 199 9.81 -12.09 12.56
N HIS A 200 10.26 -13.02 13.39
CA HIS A 200 10.66 -12.71 14.77
C HIS A 200 11.98 -11.93 14.80
N ASN A 201 12.89 -12.23 13.90
CA ASN A 201 14.21 -11.62 13.78
C ASN A 201 14.31 -10.70 12.57
N ASP A 202 15.46 -10.03 12.38
CA ASP A 202 15.73 -9.19 11.22
C ASP A 202 15.56 -9.98 9.91
N GLN A 203 14.86 -9.38 8.96
CA GLN A 203 14.50 -10.02 7.70
C GLN A 203 15.63 -10.05 6.66
N THR A 204 16.78 -9.41 6.91
CA THR A 204 17.83 -9.24 5.90
C THR A 204 18.34 -10.57 5.39
N TYR A 205 18.76 -11.44 6.29
CA TYR A 205 19.28 -12.76 5.94
C TYR A 205 18.23 -13.61 5.20
N PHE A 206 16.96 -13.55 5.63
CA PHE A 206 15.87 -14.28 4.99
C PHE A 206 15.68 -13.83 3.54
N ILE A 207 15.68 -12.52 3.30
CA ILE A 207 15.56 -11.93 1.96
C ILE A 207 16.74 -12.33 1.07
N GLU A 208 17.98 -12.30 1.60
CA GLU A 208 19.16 -12.75 0.86
C GLU A 208 19.07 -14.22 0.45
N LYS A 209 18.56 -15.09 1.34
CA LYS A 209 18.34 -16.51 1.03
C LYS A 209 17.25 -16.69 -0.03
N LEU A 210 16.15 -15.93 0.04
CA LEU A 210 15.12 -15.95 -0.99
C LEU A 210 15.70 -15.52 -2.35
N MET A 211 16.49 -14.44 -2.39
CA MET A 211 17.12 -13.95 -3.61
C MET A 211 18.12 -14.97 -4.19
N LYS A 212 18.94 -15.63 -3.37
CA LYS A 212 19.83 -16.73 -3.80
C LYS A 212 19.04 -17.90 -4.40
N ASN A 213 17.82 -18.14 -3.95
CA ASN A 213 16.90 -19.13 -4.51
C ASN A 213 16.01 -18.55 -5.64
N LYS A 214 16.36 -17.38 -6.20
CA LYS A 214 15.67 -16.72 -7.34
C LYS A 214 14.26 -16.25 -7.04
N LEU A 215 13.96 -15.93 -5.79
CA LEU A 215 12.72 -15.26 -5.38
C LEU A 215 13.04 -13.86 -4.87
N LEU A 216 12.67 -12.85 -5.66
CA LEU A 216 12.86 -11.45 -5.31
C LEU A 216 11.77 -11.00 -4.32
N THR A 217 12.21 -10.45 -3.20
CA THR A 217 11.37 -9.87 -2.18
C THR A 217 12.04 -8.60 -1.64
N ILE A 218 11.31 -7.77 -0.90
CA ILE A 218 11.83 -6.50 -0.43
C ILE A 218 11.53 -6.28 1.05
N LYS A 219 12.37 -5.51 1.74
CA LYS A 219 12.17 -5.13 3.13
C LYS A 219 10.98 -4.19 3.31
N ALA A 220 10.25 -4.35 4.42
CA ALA A 220 9.41 -3.33 5.00
C ALA A 220 9.72 -3.19 6.50
N ALA A 221 9.15 -2.19 7.17
CA ALA A 221 9.36 -2.00 8.61
C ALA A 221 8.89 -3.22 9.43
N GLU A 222 9.31 -3.28 10.70
CA GLU A 222 8.90 -4.32 11.67
C GLU A 222 9.29 -5.75 11.28
N ASN A 223 10.45 -5.94 10.71
CA ASN A 223 10.97 -7.24 10.26
C ASN A 223 10.08 -7.95 9.23
N VAL A 224 9.41 -7.17 8.37
CA VAL A 224 8.52 -7.72 7.35
C VAL A 224 9.24 -7.93 6.04
N VAL A 225 9.16 -9.15 5.52
CA VAL A 225 9.47 -9.49 4.12
C VAL A 225 8.22 -9.21 3.28
N ARG A 226 8.32 -8.25 2.36
CA ARG A 226 7.21 -7.84 1.51
C ARG A 226 7.24 -8.60 0.18
N ILE A 227 6.13 -9.23 -0.16
CA ILE A 227 5.95 -10.02 -1.38
C ILE A 227 4.89 -9.35 -2.25
N LEU A 228 5.28 -9.00 -3.48
CA LEU A 228 4.47 -8.24 -4.43
C LEU A 228 4.50 -8.93 -5.80
N PRO A 229 3.83 -10.07 -5.98
CA PRO A 229 3.81 -10.72 -7.29
C PRO A 229 3.06 -9.85 -8.32
N PRO A 230 3.27 -10.06 -9.63
CA PRO A 230 2.45 -9.42 -10.64
C PRO A 230 0.98 -9.83 -10.47
N LEU A 231 0.04 -8.94 -10.84
CA LEU A 231 -1.39 -9.19 -10.63
C LEU A 231 -1.93 -10.37 -11.45
N ASN A 232 -1.26 -10.69 -12.56
CA ASN A 232 -1.59 -11.82 -13.43
C ASN A 232 -0.81 -13.10 -13.11
N VAL A 233 -0.16 -13.17 -11.93
CA VAL A 233 0.58 -14.34 -11.47
C VAL A 233 -0.29 -15.60 -11.52
N LYS A 234 0.27 -16.68 -12.03
CA LYS A 234 -0.42 -17.97 -12.15
C LYS A 234 -0.20 -18.82 -10.91
N LYS A 235 -1.10 -19.78 -10.69
CA LYS A 235 -1.05 -20.67 -9.53
C LYS A 235 0.28 -21.45 -9.43
N ASN A 236 0.79 -21.97 -10.54
CA ASN A 236 2.06 -22.69 -10.57
C ASN A 236 3.26 -21.80 -10.17
N GLU A 237 3.24 -20.51 -10.49
CA GLU A 237 4.28 -19.55 -10.09
C GLU A 237 4.19 -19.26 -8.58
N ILE A 238 2.96 -19.16 -8.05
CA ILE A 238 2.73 -19.08 -6.59
C ILE A 238 3.27 -20.32 -5.90
N ASP A 239 2.99 -21.52 -6.42
CA ASP A 239 3.48 -22.79 -5.87
C ASP A 239 5.03 -22.86 -5.88
N GLN A 240 5.68 -22.33 -6.92
CA GLN A 240 7.15 -22.20 -6.96
C GLN A 240 7.67 -21.26 -5.86
N ALA A 241 7.05 -20.09 -5.68
CA ALA A 241 7.43 -19.17 -4.63
C ALA A 241 7.26 -19.78 -3.23
N LEU A 242 6.15 -20.51 -3.00
CA LEU A 242 5.89 -21.21 -1.74
C LEU A 242 6.93 -22.31 -1.46
N LYS A 243 7.34 -23.08 -2.47
CA LYS A 243 8.43 -24.07 -2.34
C LYS A 243 9.73 -23.41 -1.90
N ILE A 244 10.08 -22.27 -2.51
CA ILE A 244 11.29 -21.51 -2.16
C ILE A 244 11.20 -20.99 -0.72
N ILE A 245 10.07 -20.38 -0.34
CA ILE A 245 9.86 -19.87 1.02
C ILE A 245 9.97 -21.02 2.05
N ASN A 246 9.31 -22.14 1.79
CA ASN A 246 9.38 -23.33 2.69
C ASN A 246 10.81 -23.87 2.81
N LYS A 247 11.57 -23.93 1.70
CA LYS A 247 12.99 -24.33 1.70
C LYS A 247 13.83 -23.40 2.55
N VAL A 248 13.67 -22.07 2.37
CA VAL A 248 14.42 -21.08 3.16
C VAL A 248 14.07 -21.18 4.64
N CYS A 249 12.80 -21.41 5.00
CA CYS A 249 12.41 -21.64 6.39
C CYS A 249 13.04 -22.89 6.97
N LEU A 250 13.18 -23.97 6.20
CA LEU A 250 13.82 -25.22 6.64
C LEU A 250 15.33 -25.02 6.92
N GLU A 251 16.00 -24.21 6.10
CA GLU A 251 17.41 -23.91 6.20
C GLU A 251 17.73 -22.74 7.16
N TYR A 252 16.70 -22.08 7.71
CA TYR A 252 16.87 -20.91 8.57
C TYR A 252 17.23 -21.34 9.99
N LYS A 253 18.47 -21.09 10.37
CA LYS A 253 19.04 -21.40 11.69
C LYS A 253 19.10 -20.15 12.57
#